data_e71c1138e3bb222a7edee2837e6007c6
#
_entry.id   e71c1138e3bb222a7edee2837e6007c6
#
_cell.length_a   1.000
_cell.length_b   1.000
_cell.length_c   1.000
_cell.angle_alpha   90.00
_cell.angle_beta   90.00
_cell.angle_gamma   90.00
#
_symmetry.space_group_name_H-M   'P 1'
#
loop_
_entity.id
_entity.type
_entity.pdbx_description
1 polymer ?
#
loop_
_entity_poly.entity_id
_entity_poly.type
_entity_poly.pdbx_seq_one_letter_code
_entity_poly.pdbx_strand_id
1 'polypeptide(L)'
;AGSAFQSLGRIGFVLRNRGYLVLLVIFSLMVMPVMSFLSTSSFIYMNLFNLSAEKYSYFFAFNGCFAMLAPILYMRVLRKLPRLLFLTVCFGCVAVSGSLILIFGAANPFVFALLYVPVTFFGSACRPAGTMLIMNQMDTDNGTVGSLWGCVALLFGSLSMMLCSLNWPVLTMAVGTISLCAGTSCVIIWLVAVSRKMFK
;
A
#
# COMPACT_ATOMS: atom_id res chain seq x y z
N ALA A 1 13.39 4.15 -32.05
CA ALA A 1 14.18 3.97 -30.83
C ALA A 1 14.49 5.36 -30.27
N GLY A 2 13.72 5.82 -29.27
CA GLY A 2 14.00 7.09 -28.59
C GLY A 2 15.30 6.99 -27.82
N SER A 3 16.15 8.01 -27.94
CA SER A 3 17.41 8.11 -27.19
C SER A 3 17.13 8.05 -25.68
N ALA A 4 17.99 7.39 -24.89
CA ALA A 4 17.90 7.36 -23.43
C ALA A 4 17.82 8.78 -22.82
N PHE A 5 18.42 9.77 -23.46
CA PHE A 5 18.31 11.19 -23.11
C PHE A 5 16.88 11.77 -23.26
N GLN A 6 16.12 11.32 -24.27
CA GLN A 6 14.73 11.74 -24.42
C GLN A 6 13.83 11.15 -23.30
N SER A 7 14.13 9.92 -22.87
CA SER A 7 13.43 9.30 -21.74
C SER A 7 13.73 10.01 -20.43
N LEU A 8 14.97 10.40 -20.17
CA LEU A 8 15.35 11.20 -18.99
C LEU A 8 14.69 12.59 -18.97
N GLY A 9 14.61 13.26 -20.12
CA GLY A 9 13.91 14.54 -20.25
C GLY A 9 12.40 14.42 -19.94
N ARG A 10 11.75 13.32 -20.36
CA ARG A 10 10.34 13.05 -20.05
C ARG A 10 10.12 12.78 -18.57
N ILE A 11 11.02 12.04 -17.91
CA ILE A 11 10.97 11.82 -16.46
C ILE A 11 11.05 13.16 -15.70
N GLY A 12 11.98 14.05 -16.09
CA GLY A 12 12.10 15.38 -15.49
C GLY A 12 10.83 16.23 -15.64
N PHE A 13 10.15 16.14 -16.80
CA PHE A 13 8.89 16.83 -17.03
C PHE A 13 7.76 16.29 -16.14
N VAL A 14 7.65 14.97 -16.01
CA VAL A 14 6.66 14.29 -15.17
C VAL A 14 6.85 14.63 -13.70
N LEU A 15 8.10 14.66 -13.21
CA LEU A 15 8.44 15.03 -11.84
C LEU A 15 8.19 16.52 -11.51
N ARG A 16 7.99 17.37 -12.48
CA ARG A 16 7.64 18.78 -12.27
C ARG A 16 6.16 18.99 -11.91
N ASN A 17 5.30 18.01 -12.16
CA ASN A 17 3.89 18.08 -11.80
C ASN A 17 3.70 17.72 -10.31
N ARG A 18 3.36 18.72 -9.50
CA ARG A 18 3.15 18.56 -8.04
C ARG A 18 2.02 17.58 -7.71
N GLY A 19 0.93 17.59 -8.48
CA GLY A 19 -0.19 16.66 -8.29
C GLY A 19 0.23 15.21 -8.50
N TYR A 20 0.99 14.95 -9.56
CA TYR A 20 1.56 13.65 -9.84
C TYR A 20 2.51 13.16 -8.73
N LEU A 21 3.43 14.03 -8.27
CA LEU A 21 4.37 13.68 -7.20
C LEU A 21 3.66 13.28 -5.91
N VAL A 22 2.64 14.02 -5.53
CA VAL A 22 1.86 13.71 -4.32
C VAL A 22 1.17 12.36 -4.43
N LEU A 23 0.53 12.07 -5.56
CA LEU A 23 -0.09 10.77 -5.82
C LEU A 23 0.95 9.64 -5.85
N LEU A 24 2.10 9.88 -6.51
CA LEU A 24 3.21 8.94 -6.56
C LEU A 24 3.66 8.52 -5.16
N VAL A 25 3.85 9.49 -4.26
CA VAL A 25 4.26 9.24 -2.87
C VAL A 25 3.17 8.49 -2.11
N ILE A 26 1.91 8.93 -2.17
CA ILE A 26 0.79 8.29 -1.46
C ILE A 26 0.66 6.82 -1.85
N PHE A 27 0.58 6.51 -3.15
CA PHE A 27 0.37 5.14 -3.60
C PHE A 27 1.62 4.26 -3.47
N SER A 28 2.82 4.85 -3.46
CA SER A 28 4.04 4.11 -3.13
C SER A 28 4.13 3.79 -1.63
N LEU A 29 3.74 4.71 -0.74
CA LEU A 29 3.62 4.44 0.70
C LEU A 29 2.63 3.30 0.98
N MET A 30 1.53 3.21 0.26
CA MET A 30 0.55 2.13 0.42
C MET A 30 1.06 0.74 -0.02
N VAL A 31 2.20 0.65 -0.71
CA VAL A 31 2.86 -0.62 -1.00
C VAL A 31 3.62 -1.16 0.22
N MET A 32 4.10 -0.28 1.11
CA MET A 32 4.93 -0.66 2.26
C MET A 32 4.27 -1.69 3.20
N PRO A 33 3.00 -1.54 3.64
CA PRO A 33 2.35 -2.54 4.49
C PRO A 33 2.29 -3.93 3.85
N VAL A 34 2.00 -3.99 2.57
CA VAL A 34 1.91 -5.28 1.86
C VAL A 34 3.29 -5.94 1.76
N MET A 35 4.33 -5.19 1.43
CA MET A 35 5.70 -5.71 1.32
C MET A 35 6.28 -6.11 2.69
N SER A 36 5.95 -5.38 3.76
CA SER A 36 6.32 -5.77 5.13
C SER A 36 5.71 -7.13 5.51
N PHE A 37 4.44 -7.36 5.20
CA PHE A 37 3.79 -8.64 5.45
C PHE A 37 4.39 -9.76 4.61
N LEU A 38 4.61 -9.53 3.32
CA LEU A 38 5.21 -10.54 2.45
C LEU A 38 6.59 -11.01 2.95
N SER A 39 7.40 -10.09 3.47
CA SER A 39 8.73 -10.42 3.96
C SER A 39 8.75 -11.09 5.34
N THR A 40 7.75 -10.83 6.19
CA THR A 40 7.77 -11.26 7.59
C THR A 40 6.73 -12.30 7.94
N SER A 41 5.70 -12.51 7.12
CA SER A 41 4.56 -13.38 7.44
C SER A 41 4.97 -14.81 7.78
N SER A 42 5.91 -15.41 7.03
CA SER A 42 6.39 -16.76 7.32
C SER A 42 7.04 -16.84 8.69
N PHE A 43 7.89 -15.86 9.04
CA PHE A 43 8.54 -15.81 10.35
C PHE A 43 7.54 -15.58 11.49
N ILE A 44 6.53 -14.72 11.29
CA ILE A 44 5.47 -14.47 12.27
C ILE A 44 4.68 -15.75 12.53
N TYR A 45 4.18 -16.40 11.47
CA TYR A 45 3.35 -17.60 11.67
C TYR A 45 4.13 -18.82 12.11
N MET A 46 5.33 -19.06 11.58
CA MET A 46 6.11 -20.26 11.89
C MET A 46 6.95 -20.12 13.17
N ASN A 47 7.60 -18.97 13.40
CA ASN A 47 8.51 -18.80 14.53
C ASN A 47 7.80 -18.21 15.77
N LEU A 48 6.95 -17.18 15.59
CA LEU A 48 6.25 -16.57 16.74
C LEU A 48 5.08 -17.44 17.20
N PHE A 49 4.25 -17.92 16.26
CA PHE A 49 3.08 -18.72 16.59
C PHE A 49 3.31 -20.24 16.53
N ASN A 50 4.54 -20.69 16.20
CA ASN A 50 4.94 -22.10 16.12
C ASN A 50 4.00 -22.95 15.23
N LEU A 51 3.54 -22.41 14.12
CA LEU A 51 2.69 -23.10 13.16
C LEU A 51 3.54 -23.86 12.13
N SER A 52 3.03 -24.98 11.64
CA SER A 52 3.62 -25.69 10.50
C SER A 52 3.51 -24.85 9.21
N ALA A 53 4.40 -25.10 8.25
CA ALA A 53 4.36 -24.45 6.94
C ALA A 53 3.01 -24.65 6.21
N GLU A 54 2.38 -25.82 6.42
CA GLU A 54 1.04 -26.11 5.89
C GLU A 54 -0.01 -25.16 6.48
N LYS A 55 -0.06 -25.00 7.81
CA LYS A 55 -1.00 -24.08 8.47
C LYS A 55 -0.75 -22.62 8.08
N TYR A 56 0.51 -22.23 7.96
CA TYR A 56 0.87 -20.90 7.45
C TYR A 56 0.29 -20.65 6.07
N SER A 57 0.37 -21.62 5.15
CA SER A 57 -0.15 -21.47 3.78
C SER A 57 -1.66 -21.19 3.75
N TYR A 58 -2.44 -21.75 4.68
CA TYR A 58 -3.88 -21.43 4.80
C TYR A 58 -4.12 -19.98 5.22
N PHE A 59 -3.38 -19.47 6.21
CA PHE A 59 -3.49 -18.07 6.63
C PHE A 59 -3.05 -17.10 5.52
N PHE A 60 -1.99 -17.45 4.79
CA PHE A 60 -1.51 -16.65 3.68
C PHE A 60 -2.52 -16.63 2.52
N ALA A 61 -3.09 -17.81 2.16
CA ALA A 61 -4.12 -17.92 1.15
C ALA A 61 -5.40 -17.15 1.55
N PHE A 62 -5.81 -17.23 2.82
CA PHE A 62 -6.94 -16.47 3.35
C PHE A 62 -6.78 -14.96 3.10
N ASN A 63 -5.64 -14.37 3.47
CA ASN A 63 -5.37 -12.97 3.18
C ASN A 63 -5.27 -12.69 1.67
N GLY A 64 -4.69 -13.60 0.90
CA GLY A 64 -4.59 -13.52 -0.56
C GLY A 64 -5.95 -13.45 -1.24
N CYS A 65 -6.96 -14.21 -0.76
CA CYS A 65 -8.33 -14.13 -1.26
C CYS A 65 -8.91 -12.71 -1.12
N PHE A 66 -8.70 -12.04 0.02
CA PHE A 66 -9.17 -10.66 0.19
C PHE A 66 -8.41 -9.68 -0.71
N ALA A 67 -7.11 -9.89 -0.94
CA ALA A 67 -6.33 -9.10 -1.89
C ALA A 67 -6.88 -9.19 -3.32
N MET A 68 -7.32 -10.38 -3.75
CA MET A 68 -7.90 -10.62 -5.07
C MET A 68 -9.32 -10.08 -5.20
N LEU A 69 -10.13 -10.25 -4.15
CA LEU A 69 -11.53 -9.78 -4.15
C LEU A 69 -11.64 -8.26 -4.12
N ALA A 70 -10.70 -7.56 -3.48
CA ALA A 70 -10.77 -6.13 -3.27
C ALA A 70 -10.83 -5.29 -4.55
N PRO A 71 -9.95 -5.47 -5.58
CA PRO A 71 -10.05 -4.75 -6.85
C PRO A 71 -11.35 -5.06 -7.61
N ILE A 72 -11.82 -6.31 -7.55
CA ILE A 72 -13.06 -6.74 -8.22
C ILE A 72 -14.26 -6.02 -7.59
N LEU A 73 -14.31 -5.98 -6.25
CA LEU A 73 -15.38 -5.32 -5.53
C LEU A 73 -15.33 -3.80 -5.74
N TYR A 74 -14.13 -3.21 -5.80
CA TYR A 74 -13.98 -1.82 -6.17
C TYR A 74 -14.57 -1.52 -7.55
N MET A 75 -14.23 -2.28 -8.55
CA MET A 75 -14.70 -2.03 -9.93
C MET A 75 -16.21 -2.21 -10.07
N ARG A 76 -16.83 -3.16 -9.35
CA ARG A 76 -18.26 -3.46 -9.45
C ARG A 76 -19.15 -2.57 -8.58
N VAL A 77 -18.71 -2.25 -7.37
CA VAL A 77 -19.56 -1.62 -6.35
C VAL A 77 -18.97 -0.29 -5.86
N LEU A 78 -17.73 -0.30 -5.39
CA LEU A 78 -17.14 0.83 -4.69
C LEU A 78 -16.78 2.01 -5.61
N ARG A 79 -16.68 1.78 -6.91
CA ARG A 79 -16.46 2.83 -7.92
C ARG A 79 -17.59 3.88 -7.95
N LYS A 80 -18.78 3.55 -7.42
CA LYS A 80 -19.92 4.48 -7.31
C LYS A 80 -19.76 5.49 -6.17
N LEU A 81 -18.88 5.21 -5.22
CA LEU A 81 -18.61 6.13 -4.11
C LEU A 81 -17.77 7.33 -4.57
N PRO A 82 -17.93 8.49 -3.93
CA PRO A 82 -17.06 9.64 -4.18
C PRO A 82 -15.60 9.21 -3.95
N ARG A 83 -14.74 9.39 -4.95
CA ARG A 83 -13.32 8.96 -4.90
C ARG A 83 -12.60 9.46 -3.66
N LEU A 84 -12.90 10.70 -3.26
CA LEU A 84 -12.35 11.36 -2.09
C LEU A 84 -12.65 10.60 -0.81
N LEU A 85 -13.92 10.29 -0.58
CA LEU A 85 -14.37 9.53 0.58
C LEU A 85 -13.78 8.13 0.58
N PHE A 86 -13.82 7.43 -0.57
CA PHE A 86 -13.32 6.08 -0.71
C PHE A 86 -11.83 5.97 -0.33
N LEU A 87 -10.97 6.83 -0.90
CA LEU A 87 -9.53 6.79 -0.61
C LEU A 87 -9.23 7.19 0.84
N THR A 88 -9.94 8.18 1.39
CA THR A 88 -9.78 8.54 2.81
C THR A 88 -10.13 7.37 3.73
N VAL A 89 -11.22 6.65 3.45
CA VAL A 89 -11.60 5.45 4.19
C VAL A 89 -10.55 4.35 4.05
N CYS A 90 -10.05 4.10 2.84
CA CYS A 90 -9.01 3.09 2.62
C CYS A 90 -7.75 3.37 3.46
N PHE A 91 -7.24 4.59 3.42
CA PHE A 91 -6.04 4.97 4.17
C PHE A 91 -6.29 4.94 5.68
N GLY A 92 -7.46 5.42 6.13
CA GLY A 92 -7.87 5.38 7.52
C GLY A 92 -8.00 3.96 8.06
N CYS A 93 -8.62 3.05 7.31
CA CYS A 93 -8.73 1.64 7.69
C CYS A 93 -7.36 0.95 7.81
N VAL A 94 -6.41 1.27 6.93
CA VAL A 94 -5.04 0.75 7.02
C VAL A 94 -4.35 1.28 8.29
N ALA A 95 -4.51 2.56 8.63
CA ALA A 95 -3.93 3.15 9.83
C ALA A 95 -4.53 2.53 11.12
N VAL A 96 -5.85 2.42 11.19
CA VAL A 96 -6.56 1.80 12.33
C VAL A 96 -6.16 0.33 12.48
N SER A 97 -6.12 -0.41 11.38
CA SER A 97 -5.69 -1.81 11.41
C SER A 97 -4.23 -1.94 11.86
N GLY A 98 -3.34 -1.04 11.42
CA GLY A 98 -1.95 -0.99 11.88
C GLY A 98 -1.84 -0.78 13.40
N SER A 99 -2.64 0.12 13.98
CA SER A 99 -2.67 0.34 15.43
C SER A 99 -3.21 -0.86 16.20
N LEU A 100 -4.23 -1.53 15.68
CA LEU A 100 -4.77 -2.75 16.28
C LEU A 100 -3.77 -3.91 16.21
N ILE A 101 -3.01 -4.05 15.13
CA ILE A 101 -1.93 -5.04 15.01
C ILE A 101 -0.83 -4.78 16.04
N LEU A 102 -0.48 -3.53 16.33
CA LEU A 102 0.49 -3.17 17.36
C LEU A 102 0.07 -3.65 18.74
N ILE A 103 -1.23 -3.55 19.05
CA ILE A 103 -1.76 -3.87 20.39
C ILE A 103 -2.04 -5.38 20.52
N PHE A 104 -2.68 -5.97 19.53
CA PHE A 104 -3.23 -7.32 19.61
C PHE A 104 -2.58 -8.33 18.65
N GLY A 105 -1.71 -7.89 17.75
CA GLY A 105 -1.16 -8.74 16.68
C GLY A 105 -0.31 -9.91 17.15
N ALA A 106 0.26 -9.85 18.35
CA ALA A 106 1.07 -10.95 18.93
C ALA A 106 0.25 -11.96 19.76
N ALA A 107 -1.06 -11.72 19.97
CA ALA A 107 -1.87 -12.54 20.86
C ALA A 107 -2.18 -13.94 20.29
N ASN A 108 -2.57 -14.02 19.00
CA ASN A 108 -3.03 -15.26 18.37
C ASN A 108 -2.90 -15.16 16.84
N PRO A 109 -2.55 -16.24 16.11
CA PRO A 109 -2.45 -16.24 14.66
C PRO A 109 -3.75 -15.86 13.94
N PHE A 110 -4.91 -16.24 14.47
CA PHE A 110 -6.22 -15.86 13.91
C PHE A 110 -6.48 -14.36 14.08
N VAL A 111 -6.16 -13.81 15.25
CA VAL A 111 -6.30 -12.37 15.54
C VAL A 111 -5.42 -11.57 14.58
N PHE A 112 -4.14 -11.96 14.44
CA PHE A 112 -3.24 -11.31 13.50
C PHE A 112 -3.77 -11.35 12.05
N ALA A 113 -4.23 -12.53 11.60
CA ALA A 113 -4.80 -12.68 10.27
C ALA A 113 -6.00 -11.76 10.05
N LEU A 114 -6.97 -11.74 10.98
CA LEU A 114 -8.17 -10.90 10.90
C LEU A 114 -7.84 -9.41 10.93
N LEU A 115 -6.92 -8.99 11.79
CA LEU A 115 -6.50 -7.59 11.88
C LEU A 115 -5.73 -7.15 10.64
N TYR A 116 -5.09 -8.08 9.92
CA TYR A 116 -4.37 -7.78 8.70
C TYR A 116 -5.27 -7.75 7.46
N VAL A 117 -6.44 -8.41 7.47
CA VAL A 117 -7.41 -8.40 6.35
C VAL A 117 -7.73 -6.97 5.87
N PRO A 118 -8.06 -5.99 6.73
CA PRO A 118 -8.34 -4.63 6.26
C PRO A 118 -7.13 -3.99 5.55
N VAL A 119 -5.91 -4.23 6.01
CA VAL A 119 -4.68 -3.73 5.35
C VAL A 119 -4.59 -4.30 3.93
N THR A 120 -4.77 -5.61 3.79
CA THR A 120 -4.72 -6.30 2.50
C THR A 120 -5.86 -5.85 1.57
N PHE A 121 -7.09 -5.79 2.11
CA PHE A 121 -8.28 -5.46 1.34
C PHE A 121 -8.24 -4.00 0.86
N PHE A 122 -8.13 -3.03 1.76
CA PHE A 122 -8.15 -1.62 1.39
C PHE A 122 -6.88 -1.19 0.67
N GLY A 123 -5.73 -1.76 1.01
CA GLY A 123 -4.48 -1.56 0.28
C GLY A 123 -4.55 -2.05 -1.17
N SER A 124 -5.28 -3.14 -1.45
CA SER A 124 -5.50 -3.65 -2.80
C SER A 124 -6.63 -2.91 -3.52
N ALA A 125 -7.71 -2.54 -2.82
CA ALA A 125 -8.86 -1.83 -3.40
C ALA A 125 -8.51 -0.42 -3.88
N CYS A 126 -7.58 0.28 -3.20
CA CYS A 126 -7.17 1.63 -3.59
C CYS A 126 -6.28 1.66 -4.84
N ARG A 127 -5.65 0.55 -5.24
CA ARG A 127 -4.72 0.49 -6.39
C ARG A 127 -5.39 0.90 -7.72
N PRO A 128 -6.54 0.34 -8.15
CA PRO A 128 -7.19 0.75 -9.39
C PRO A 128 -7.56 2.23 -9.40
N ALA A 129 -8.07 2.75 -8.27
CA ALA A 129 -8.38 4.18 -8.14
C ALA A 129 -7.12 5.05 -8.27
N GLY A 130 -6.03 4.62 -7.64
CA GLY A 130 -4.74 5.30 -7.70
C GLY A 130 -4.15 5.33 -9.10
N THR A 131 -4.16 4.20 -9.78
CA THR A 131 -3.68 4.11 -11.17
C THR A 131 -4.44 5.08 -12.09
N MET A 132 -5.77 5.13 -11.97
CA MET A 132 -6.59 6.07 -12.75
C MET A 132 -6.26 7.52 -12.43
N LEU A 133 -6.07 7.87 -11.14
CA LEU A 133 -5.72 9.24 -10.75
C LEU A 133 -4.34 9.63 -11.25
N ILE A 134 -3.35 8.76 -11.12
CA ILE A 134 -1.98 9.00 -11.58
C ILE A 134 -1.94 9.21 -13.09
N MET A 135 -2.63 8.36 -13.86
CA MET A 135 -2.68 8.47 -15.33
C MET A 135 -3.42 9.71 -15.82
N ASN A 136 -4.48 10.13 -15.12
CA ASN A 136 -5.27 11.30 -15.49
C ASN A 136 -4.58 12.66 -15.18
N GLN A 137 -3.49 12.65 -14.39
CA GLN A 137 -2.76 13.90 -14.09
C GLN A 137 -1.91 14.42 -15.24
N MET A 138 -1.64 13.59 -16.23
CA MET A 138 -0.76 13.93 -17.34
C MET A 138 -1.40 13.51 -18.66
N ASP A 139 -1.53 14.44 -19.60
CA ASP A 139 -1.94 14.18 -20.99
C ASP A 139 -0.78 13.61 -21.84
N THR A 140 0.24 13.05 -21.19
CA THR A 140 1.47 12.53 -21.79
C THR A 140 1.53 11.00 -21.69
N ASP A 141 2.55 10.44 -22.31
CA ASP A 141 2.89 9.03 -22.41
C ASP A 141 2.64 8.24 -21.08
N ASN A 142 1.51 7.54 -21.02
CA ASN A 142 1.09 6.71 -19.90
C ASN A 142 2.14 5.64 -19.53
N GLY A 143 2.99 5.26 -20.47
CA GLY A 143 4.08 4.32 -20.25
C GLY A 143 5.15 4.88 -19.30
N THR A 144 5.57 6.14 -19.51
CA THR A 144 6.57 6.81 -18.64
C THR A 144 5.99 7.05 -17.25
N VAL A 145 4.73 7.46 -17.14
CA VAL A 145 4.03 7.70 -15.88
C VAL A 145 3.90 6.41 -15.06
N GLY A 146 3.48 5.32 -15.69
CA GLY A 146 3.32 4.02 -15.04
C GLY A 146 4.63 3.36 -14.62
N SER A 147 5.66 3.44 -15.46
CA SER A 147 6.99 2.87 -15.15
C SER A 147 7.67 3.61 -13.99
N LEU A 148 7.55 4.93 -13.93
CA LEU A 148 8.09 5.72 -12.82
C LEU A 148 7.38 5.38 -11.51
N TRP A 149 6.04 5.27 -11.53
CA TRP A 149 5.29 4.82 -10.35
C TRP A 149 5.72 3.42 -9.91
N GLY A 150 5.84 2.46 -10.83
CA GLY A 150 6.31 1.10 -10.52
C GLY A 150 7.69 1.09 -9.88
N CYS A 151 8.63 1.88 -10.41
CA CYS A 151 9.98 2.00 -9.87
C CYS A 151 9.97 2.56 -8.43
N VAL A 152 9.26 3.66 -8.19
CA VAL A 152 9.18 4.28 -6.85
C VAL A 152 8.44 3.37 -5.87
N ALA A 153 7.38 2.70 -6.30
CA ALA A 153 6.66 1.73 -5.48
C ALA A 153 7.56 0.56 -5.03
N LEU A 154 8.42 0.05 -5.91
CA LEU A 154 9.41 -0.98 -5.57
C LEU A 154 10.47 -0.47 -4.59
N LEU A 155 10.94 0.77 -4.74
CA LEU A 155 11.87 1.39 -3.77
C LEU A 155 11.24 1.50 -2.37
N PHE A 156 10.00 1.96 -2.25
CA PHE A 156 9.28 1.99 -0.98
C PHE A 156 9.02 0.59 -0.43
N GLY A 157 8.72 -0.37 -1.30
CA GLY A 157 8.56 -1.77 -0.92
C GLY A 157 9.85 -2.37 -0.35
N SER A 158 10.99 -2.18 -1.01
CA SER A 158 12.29 -2.67 -0.53
C SER A 158 12.72 -1.97 0.77
N LEU A 159 12.46 -0.66 0.90
CA LEU A 159 12.68 0.06 2.15
C LEU A 159 11.86 -0.54 3.29
N SER A 160 10.60 -0.88 3.04
CA SER A 160 9.73 -1.54 4.01
C SER A 160 10.29 -2.89 4.48
N MET A 161 10.76 -3.72 3.54
CA MET A 161 11.40 -5.00 3.86
C MET A 161 12.68 -4.80 4.68
N MET A 162 13.50 -3.80 4.35
CA MET A 162 14.69 -3.44 5.11
C MET A 162 14.34 -2.98 6.53
N LEU A 163 13.28 -2.18 6.71
CA LEU A 163 12.81 -1.76 8.03
C LEU A 163 12.35 -2.95 8.87
N CYS A 164 11.75 -3.98 8.25
CA CYS A 164 11.36 -5.20 8.96
C CYS A 164 12.56 -6.04 9.42
N SER A 165 13.73 -5.90 8.81
CA SER A 165 14.95 -6.63 9.20
C SER A 165 15.67 -6.02 10.40
N LEU A 166 15.24 -4.87 10.90
CA LEU A 166 15.75 -4.28 12.11
C LEU A 166 15.37 -5.13 13.34
N ASN A 167 16.09 -4.93 14.46
CA ASN A 167 15.84 -5.66 15.71
C ASN A 167 14.52 -5.20 16.36
N TRP A 168 13.43 -5.84 15.97
CA TRP A 168 12.12 -5.62 16.60
C TRP A 168 11.92 -6.62 17.75
N PRO A 169 11.29 -6.20 18.87
CA PRO A 169 10.95 -7.14 19.95
C PRO A 169 10.05 -8.27 19.45
N VAL A 170 9.11 -7.96 18.58
CA VAL A 170 8.24 -8.91 17.89
C VAL A 170 7.98 -8.41 16.47
N LEU A 171 8.06 -9.29 15.46
CA LEU A 171 7.88 -8.91 14.06
C LEU A 171 6.48 -8.37 13.71
N THR A 172 5.45 -8.73 14.50
CA THR A 172 4.11 -8.15 14.33
C THR A 172 4.10 -6.65 14.60
N MET A 173 4.98 -6.15 15.49
CA MET A 173 5.15 -4.72 15.75
C MET A 173 5.72 -3.99 14.53
N ALA A 174 6.66 -4.61 13.80
CA ALA A 174 7.19 -4.03 12.56
C ALA A 174 6.06 -3.81 11.53
N VAL A 175 5.26 -4.85 11.28
CA VAL A 175 4.12 -4.79 10.34
C VAL A 175 3.09 -3.76 10.79
N GLY A 176 2.75 -3.74 12.09
CA GLY A 176 1.80 -2.79 12.67
C GLY A 176 2.28 -1.35 12.55
N THR A 177 3.55 -1.08 12.91
CA THR A 177 4.15 0.27 12.83
C THR A 177 4.20 0.78 11.39
N ILE A 178 4.66 -0.05 10.46
CA ILE A 178 4.73 0.32 9.04
C ILE A 178 3.33 0.61 8.50
N SER A 179 2.33 -0.22 8.84
CA SER A 179 0.95 -0.02 8.40
C SER A 179 0.33 1.25 8.99
N LEU A 180 0.58 1.52 10.27
CA LEU A 180 0.13 2.74 10.95
C LEU A 180 0.77 3.98 10.33
N CYS A 181 2.11 3.99 10.20
CA CYS A 181 2.83 5.13 9.63
C CYS A 181 2.46 5.38 8.18
N ALA A 182 2.36 4.34 7.34
CA ALA A 182 1.94 4.48 5.96
C ALA A 182 0.51 4.98 5.84
N GLY A 183 -0.43 4.39 6.59
CA GLY A 183 -1.84 4.80 6.57
C GLY A 183 -2.04 6.24 7.04
N THR A 184 -1.46 6.62 8.19
CA THR A 184 -1.58 7.99 8.73
C THR A 184 -0.93 9.03 7.83
N SER A 185 0.27 8.74 7.31
CA SER A 185 0.95 9.64 6.37
C SER A 185 0.12 9.84 5.09
N CYS A 186 -0.47 8.75 4.55
CA CYS A 186 -1.34 8.83 3.39
C CYS A 186 -2.59 9.66 3.66
N VAL A 187 -3.25 9.49 4.82
CA VAL A 187 -4.42 10.32 5.21
C VAL A 187 -4.04 11.79 5.27
N ILE A 188 -2.95 12.14 5.94
CA ILE A 188 -2.51 13.52 6.11
C ILE A 188 -2.18 14.16 4.76
N ILE A 189 -1.33 13.51 3.95
CA ILE A 189 -0.92 14.02 2.64
C ILE A 189 -2.14 14.16 1.72
N TRP A 190 -3.05 13.16 1.74
CA TRP A 190 -4.27 13.18 0.93
C TRP A 190 -5.18 14.33 1.28
N LEU A 191 -5.48 14.55 2.57
CA LEU A 191 -6.35 15.64 3.02
C LEU A 191 -5.75 17.02 2.71
N VAL A 192 -4.44 17.19 2.89
CA VAL A 192 -3.74 18.43 2.52
C VAL A 192 -3.78 18.67 1.02
N ALA A 193 -3.57 17.64 0.21
CA ALA A 193 -3.59 17.77 -1.25
C ALA A 193 -4.99 18.10 -1.79
N VAL A 194 -6.01 17.52 -1.19
CA VAL A 194 -7.42 17.82 -1.53
C VAL A 194 -7.80 19.24 -1.13
N SER A 195 -7.44 19.67 0.08
CA SER A 195 -7.72 21.04 0.55
C SER A 195 -7.06 22.11 -0.34
N ARG A 196 -5.89 21.79 -0.92
CA ARG A 196 -5.17 22.66 -1.86
C ARG A 196 -5.63 22.52 -3.31
N LYS A 197 -6.67 21.73 -3.60
CA LYS A 197 -7.20 21.48 -4.94
C LYS A 197 -6.09 21.08 -5.95
N MET A 198 -5.15 20.23 -5.52
CA MET A 198 -3.98 19.86 -6.33
C MET A 198 -4.31 18.85 -7.43
N PHE A 199 -5.47 18.23 -7.41
CA PHE A 199 -5.89 17.22 -8.37
C PHE A 199 -6.88 17.80 -9.39
N LYS A 200 -6.67 17.45 -10.68
CA LYS A 200 -7.62 17.69 -11.77
C LYS A 200 -8.76 16.68 -11.75
#